data_06cf100afb16c72e15d4d59b3053e866
#
_entry.id   06cf100afb16c72e15d4d59b3053e866
#
_cell.length_a   1.000
_cell.length_b   1.000
_cell.length_c   1.000
_cell.angle_alpha   90.00
_cell.angle_beta   90.00
_cell.angle_gamma   90.00
#
_symmetry.space_group_name_H-M   'P 1'
#
loop_
_entity.id
_entity.type
_entity.pdbx_description
1 polymer ?
#
loop_
_entity_poly.entity_id
_entity_poly.type
_entity_poly.pdbx_seq_one_letter_code
_entity_poly.pdbx_strand_id
1 'polypeptide(L)'
;IEIQNSGHQFGYKKYNNNQINSIIKLTKYLIKKYKINKKNFLGHSDIAYLRKKDPGEKFPWSYLAKNGIGVWHNLNKKKLRKLRRAKISNIDKNKFIFCLKKIGYLVKKVNLNQKIRLIKAFQMRFRPELINGKIDKECLIISEKICKI
;
A
#
# COMPACT_ATOMS: atom_id res chain seq x y z
N ILE A 1 10.36 -1.19 13.19
CA ILE A 1 10.85 -2.58 13.02
C ILE A 1 11.60 -2.63 11.70
N GLU A 2 12.86 -3.04 11.72
CA GLU A 2 13.65 -3.30 10.52
C GLU A 2 13.57 -4.78 10.14
N ILE A 3 13.44 -5.06 8.83
CA ILE A 3 13.31 -6.40 8.30
C ILE A 3 14.33 -6.54 7.19
N GLN A 4 15.26 -7.46 7.36
CA GLN A 4 16.34 -7.68 6.39
C GLN A 4 15.76 -8.12 5.03
N ASN A 5 16.13 -7.38 3.97
CA ASN A 5 15.85 -7.71 2.58
C ASN A 5 16.85 -6.96 1.70
N SER A 6 17.28 -7.58 0.59
CA SER A 6 18.22 -6.96 -0.36
C SER A 6 17.69 -5.68 -1.04
N GLY A 7 16.36 -5.50 -1.08
CA GLY A 7 15.74 -4.34 -1.70
C GLY A 7 15.86 -4.31 -3.23
N HIS A 8 15.21 -3.32 -3.85
CA HIS A 8 15.12 -3.23 -5.31
C HIS A 8 16.46 -3.05 -6.04
N GLN A 9 17.47 -2.54 -5.36
CA GLN A 9 18.80 -2.31 -5.95
C GLN A 9 19.66 -3.58 -6.01
N PHE A 10 19.42 -4.55 -5.11
CA PHE A 10 20.28 -5.71 -4.92
C PHE A 10 19.51 -7.04 -5.07
N GLY A 11 18.63 -7.14 -6.07
CA GLY A 11 17.87 -8.35 -6.35
C GLY A 11 16.74 -8.61 -5.34
N TYR A 12 15.82 -7.68 -5.22
CA TYR A 12 14.67 -7.74 -4.31
C TYR A 12 13.98 -9.12 -4.30
N LYS A 13 14.02 -9.78 -3.15
CA LYS A 13 13.45 -11.12 -2.94
C LYS A 13 12.14 -11.05 -2.16
N LYS A 14 11.36 -12.13 -2.22
CA LYS A 14 10.23 -12.30 -1.30
C LYS A 14 10.74 -12.44 0.13
N TYR A 15 9.98 -11.95 1.08
CA TYR A 15 10.22 -12.20 2.50
C TYR A 15 9.95 -13.67 2.80
N ASN A 16 10.81 -14.32 3.57
CA ASN A 16 10.62 -15.72 3.92
C ASN A 16 9.54 -15.89 5.02
N ASN A 17 9.01 -17.11 5.13
CA ASN A 17 7.92 -17.37 6.07
C ASN A 17 8.31 -17.15 7.52
N ASN A 18 9.56 -17.45 7.91
CA ASN A 18 10.04 -17.25 9.27
C ASN A 18 10.11 -15.77 9.64
N GLN A 19 10.58 -14.91 8.70
CA GLN A 19 10.54 -13.45 8.89
C GLN A 19 9.11 -12.97 9.10
N ILE A 20 8.16 -13.39 8.24
CA ILE A 20 6.77 -12.96 8.33
C ILE A 20 6.11 -13.46 9.62
N ASN A 21 6.35 -14.71 10.03
CA ASN A 21 5.83 -15.25 11.29
C ASN A 21 6.39 -14.49 12.51
N SER A 22 7.68 -14.16 12.50
CA SER A 22 8.30 -13.36 13.57
C SER A 22 7.70 -11.96 13.65
N ILE A 23 7.48 -11.30 12.49
CA ILE A 23 6.81 -10.00 12.42
C ILE A 23 5.40 -10.08 13.00
N ILE A 24 4.62 -11.12 12.64
CA ILE A 24 3.26 -11.30 13.15
C ILE A 24 3.27 -11.46 14.67
N LYS A 25 4.15 -12.31 15.22
CA LYS A 25 4.27 -12.52 16.68
C LYS A 25 4.61 -11.22 17.40
N LEU A 26 5.68 -10.55 16.97
CA LEU A 26 6.12 -9.28 17.55
C LEU A 26 5.04 -8.21 17.45
N THR A 27 4.42 -8.05 16.28
CA THR A 27 3.43 -7.00 16.06
C THR A 27 2.17 -7.24 16.89
N LYS A 28 1.71 -8.49 17.02
CA LYS A 28 0.57 -8.83 17.92
C LYS A 28 0.89 -8.50 19.38
N TYR A 29 2.10 -8.78 19.85
CA TYR A 29 2.54 -8.38 21.18
C TYR A 29 2.48 -6.85 21.35
N LEU A 30 3.03 -6.09 20.40
CA LEU A 30 3.03 -4.62 20.42
C LEU A 30 1.61 -4.04 20.38
N ILE A 31 0.72 -4.60 19.55
CA ILE A 31 -0.71 -4.22 19.51
C ILE A 31 -1.33 -4.38 20.88
N LYS A 32 -1.14 -5.54 21.53
CA LYS A 32 -1.70 -5.82 22.87
C LYS A 32 -1.15 -4.85 23.91
N LYS A 33 0.18 -4.64 23.90
CA LYS A 33 0.87 -3.81 24.90
C LYS A 33 0.55 -2.32 24.77
N TYR A 34 0.54 -1.79 23.53
CA TYR A 34 0.45 -0.34 23.26
C TYR A 34 -0.90 0.07 22.65
N LYS A 35 -1.87 -0.84 22.50
CA LYS A 35 -3.20 -0.58 21.91
C LYS A 35 -3.12 0.10 20.52
N ILE A 36 -2.16 -0.33 19.70
CA ILE A 36 -1.91 0.29 18.39
C ILE A 36 -3.08 0.00 17.44
N ASN A 37 -3.64 1.05 16.84
CA ASN A 37 -4.69 0.91 15.83
C ASN A 37 -4.10 0.27 14.55
N LYS A 38 -4.87 -0.67 13.95
CA LYS A 38 -4.48 -1.34 12.71
C LYS A 38 -4.13 -0.39 11.55
N LYS A 39 -4.68 0.82 11.52
CA LYS A 39 -4.37 1.85 10.51
C LYS A 39 -2.93 2.39 10.63
N ASN A 40 -2.32 2.28 11.79
CA ASN A 40 -0.99 2.83 12.08
C ASN A 40 0.16 1.88 11.73
N PHE A 41 -0.13 0.74 11.08
CA PHE A 41 0.90 -0.14 10.53
C PHE A 41 1.23 0.29 9.10
N LEU A 42 2.34 0.98 8.95
CA LEU A 42 2.77 1.65 7.73
C LEU A 42 4.16 1.17 7.32
N GLY A 43 4.41 1.17 6.01
CA GLY A 43 5.76 1.01 5.47
C GLY A 43 6.42 2.38 5.24
N HIS A 44 7.73 2.41 5.04
CA HIS A 44 8.44 3.64 4.71
C HIS A 44 7.88 4.32 3.45
N SER A 45 7.52 3.54 2.42
CA SER A 45 6.91 4.07 1.20
C SER A 45 5.55 4.73 1.42
N ASP A 46 4.81 4.39 2.48
CA ASP A 46 3.53 5.04 2.78
C ASP A 46 3.74 6.47 3.33
N ILE A 47 4.83 6.69 4.05
CA ILE A 47 5.13 7.96 4.71
C ILE A 47 6.09 8.82 3.88
N ALA A 48 7.11 8.19 3.28
CA ALA A 48 8.24 8.86 2.64
C ALA A 48 8.41 8.45 1.16
N TYR A 49 7.32 8.35 0.40
CA TYR A 49 7.28 7.87 -0.99
C TYR A 49 8.22 8.62 -1.96
N LEU A 50 8.66 9.82 -1.61
CA LEU A 50 9.61 10.58 -2.43
C LEU A 50 11.03 10.02 -2.36
N ARG A 51 11.38 9.32 -1.30
CA ARG A 51 12.75 8.82 -1.05
C ARG A 51 12.85 7.33 -0.74
N LYS A 52 11.74 6.69 -0.35
CA LYS A 52 11.70 5.29 0.09
C LYS A 52 10.74 4.45 -0.75
N LYS A 53 11.11 3.20 -1.01
CA LYS A 53 10.29 2.21 -1.72
C LYS A 53 9.95 1.00 -0.86
N ASP A 54 10.70 0.78 0.24
CA ASP A 54 10.49 -0.33 1.15
C ASP A 54 9.18 -0.17 1.96
N PRO A 55 8.55 -1.28 2.35
CA PRO A 55 8.96 -2.67 2.16
C PRO A 55 8.71 -3.22 0.74
N GLY A 56 8.09 -2.45 -0.15
CA GLY A 56 7.83 -2.80 -1.54
C GLY A 56 6.67 -3.77 -1.76
N GLU A 57 6.47 -4.16 -3.02
CA GLU A 57 5.32 -4.95 -3.48
C GLU A 57 5.36 -6.42 -3.07
N LYS A 58 6.54 -6.96 -2.72
CA LYS A 58 6.67 -8.35 -2.26
C LYS A 58 6.39 -8.51 -0.77
N PHE A 59 6.19 -7.42 -0.04
CA PHE A 59 5.79 -7.47 1.35
C PHE A 59 4.30 -7.88 1.45
N PRO A 60 3.96 -8.90 2.26
CA PRO A 60 2.64 -9.54 2.20
C PRO A 60 1.56 -8.81 2.99
N TRP A 61 1.29 -7.53 2.66
CA TRP A 61 0.32 -6.69 3.36
C TRP A 61 -1.07 -7.31 3.51
N SER A 62 -1.57 -8.00 2.45
CA SER A 62 -2.87 -8.66 2.52
C SER A 62 -2.91 -9.80 3.54
N TYR A 63 -1.81 -10.54 3.67
CA TYR A 63 -1.68 -11.61 4.66
C TYR A 63 -1.55 -11.06 6.09
N LEU A 64 -0.78 -9.99 6.28
CA LEU A 64 -0.69 -9.30 7.57
C LEU A 64 -2.05 -8.75 8.01
N ALA A 65 -2.82 -8.15 7.10
CA ALA A 65 -4.15 -7.63 7.40
C ALA A 65 -5.14 -8.73 7.83
N LYS A 66 -5.05 -9.94 7.23
CA LYS A 66 -5.81 -11.12 7.70
C LYS A 66 -5.44 -11.53 9.13
N ASN A 67 -4.22 -11.23 9.56
CA ASN A 67 -3.74 -11.45 10.93
C ASN A 67 -3.97 -10.26 11.88
N GLY A 68 -4.77 -9.25 11.46
CA GLY A 68 -5.09 -8.07 12.25
C GLY A 68 -4.05 -6.95 12.21
N ILE A 69 -3.06 -7.03 11.31
CA ILE A 69 -1.94 -6.08 11.20
C ILE A 69 -2.08 -5.27 9.91
N GLY A 70 -2.31 -3.98 10.05
CA GLY A 70 -2.58 -3.11 8.91
C GLY A 70 -3.99 -3.24 8.35
N VAL A 71 -4.24 -2.59 7.23
CA VAL A 71 -5.53 -2.58 6.54
C VAL A 71 -5.42 -3.13 5.12
N TRP A 72 -6.50 -3.75 4.62
CA TRP A 72 -6.61 -4.27 3.27
C TRP A 72 -8.04 -4.16 2.75
N HIS A 73 -8.22 -4.08 1.43
CA HIS A 73 -9.52 -3.79 0.81
C HIS A 73 -10.48 -4.97 0.66
N ASN A 74 -10.03 -6.21 0.75
CA ASN A 74 -10.84 -7.44 0.62
C ASN A 74 -11.75 -7.51 -0.63
N LEU A 75 -11.43 -6.77 -1.70
CA LEU A 75 -12.18 -6.75 -2.95
C LEU A 75 -11.82 -7.93 -3.84
N ASN A 76 -12.77 -8.38 -4.68
CA ASN A 76 -12.55 -9.49 -5.59
C ASN A 76 -11.54 -9.13 -6.69
N LYS A 77 -10.39 -9.81 -6.70
CA LYS A 77 -9.28 -9.55 -7.62
C LYS A 77 -9.66 -9.70 -9.11
N LYS A 78 -10.50 -10.69 -9.47
CA LYS A 78 -10.92 -10.90 -10.87
C LYS A 78 -11.76 -9.71 -11.37
N LYS A 79 -12.70 -9.23 -10.54
CA LYS A 79 -13.50 -8.04 -10.86
C LYS A 79 -12.64 -6.79 -10.97
N LEU A 80 -11.69 -6.58 -10.04
CA LEU A 80 -10.78 -5.44 -10.06
C LEU A 80 -9.93 -5.38 -11.34
N ARG A 81 -9.34 -6.50 -11.77
CA ARG A 81 -8.50 -6.56 -12.98
C ARG A 81 -9.23 -6.10 -14.24
N LYS A 82 -10.53 -6.37 -14.36
CA LYS A 82 -11.34 -5.90 -15.49
C LYS A 82 -11.43 -4.36 -15.54
N LEU A 83 -11.35 -3.69 -14.38
CA LEU A 83 -11.45 -2.24 -14.28
C LEU A 83 -10.17 -1.49 -14.71
N ARG A 84 -9.04 -2.18 -14.88
CA ARG A 84 -7.76 -1.58 -15.34
C ARG A 84 -7.85 -0.90 -16.70
N ARG A 85 -8.72 -1.42 -17.59
CA ARG A 85 -8.92 -0.92 -18.95
C ARG A 85 -10.08 0.05 -19.07
N ALA A 86 -10.86 0.24 -18.02
CA ALA A 86 -12.00 1.15 -18.02
C ALA A 86 -11.53 2.61 -18.09
N LYS A 87 -12.25 3.43 -18.86
CA LYS A 87 -11.99 4.87 -18.93
C LYS A 87 -12.09 5.49 -17.54
N ILE A 88 -11.21 6.43 -17.25
CA ILE A 88 -11.19 7.18 -15.99
C ILE A 88 -11.24 8.68 -16.30
N SER A 89 -12.17 9.38 -15.68
CA SER A 89 -12.34 10.83 -15.82
C SER A 89 -11.35 11.61 -14.93
N ASN A 90 -11.22 12.90 -15.18
CA ASN A 90 -10.44 13.77 -14.28
C ASN A 90 -11.08 13.89 -12.90
N ILE A 91 -12.41 13.84 -12.81
CA ILE A 91 -13.15 13.79 -11.54
C ILE A 91 -12.74 12.54 -10.74
N ASP A 92 -12.71 11.38 -11.39
CA ASP A 92 -12.28 10.12 -10.78
C ASP A 92 -10.81 10.21 -10.25
N LYS A 93 -9.91 10.81 -11.04
CA LYS A 93 -8.51 11.01 -10.64
C LYS A 93 -8.40 11.92 -9.42
N ASN A 94 -9.18 13.00 -9.37
CA ASN A 94 -9.22 13.91 -8.23
C ASN A 94 -9.77 13.20 -6.99
N LYS A 95 -10.80 12.38 -7.15
CA LYS A 95 -11.38 11.56 -6.07
C LYS A 95 -10.37 10.56 -5.52
N PHE A 96 -9.59 9.90 -6.39
CA PHE A 96 -8.49 9.03 -5.97
C PHE A 96 -7.48 9.80 -5.10
N ILE A 97 -7.02 10.98 -5.54
CA ILE A 97 -6.08 11.82 -4.79
C ILE A 97 -6.66 12.25 -3.43
N PHE A 98 -7.95 12.59 -3.40
CA PHE A 98 -8.66 12.90 -2.15
C PHE A 98 -8.67 11.69 -1.20
N CYS A 99 -8.95 10.49 -1.72
CA CYS A 99 -8.88 9.25 -0.93
C CYS A 99 -7.47 9.00 -0.37
N LEU A 100 -6.41 9.22 -1.16
CA LEU A 100 -5.04 9.09 -0.68
C LEU A 100 -4.76 10.03 0.51
N LYS A 101 -5.22 11.28 0.44
CA LYS A 101 -5.10 12.22 1.56
C LYS A 101 -5.82 11.71 2.81
N LYS A 102 -7.04 11.17 2.67
CA LYS A 102 -7.80 10.57 3.79
C LYS A 102 -7.13 9.32 4.38
N ILE A 103 -6.47 8.52 3.56
CA ILE A 103 -5.71 7.34 3.99
C ILE A 103 -4.47 7.73 4.79
N GLY A 104 -3.98 8.98 4.64
CA GLY A 104 -2.83 9.50 5.36
C GLY A 104 -1.58 9.73 4.50
N TYR A 105 -1.66 9.55 3.17
CA TYR A 105 -0.55 9.93 2.31
C TYR A 105 -0.36 11.44 2.27
N LEU A 106 0.89 11.90 2.33
CA LEU A 106 1.22 13.31 2.24
C LEU A 106 1.02 13.82 0.81
N VAL A 107 -0.14 14.41 0.55
CA VAL A 107 -0.49 15.00 -0.75
C VAL A 107 -0.22 16.50 -0.71
N LYS A 108 0.97 16.92 -1.17
CA LYS A 108 1.34 18.34 -1.35
C LYS A 108 1.21 18.73 -2.83
N LYS A 109 1.43 20.02 -3.16
CA LYS A 109 1.72 20.42 -4.54
C LYS A 109 3.00 19.69 -4.98
N VAL A 110 2.85 18.71 -5.86
CA VAL A 110 3.95 17.85 -6.33
C VAL A 110 4.04 17.96 -7.86
N ASN A 111 5.25 17.86 -8.38
CA ASN A 111 5.46 17.74 -9.81
C ASN A 111 5.01 16.35 -10.32
N LEU A 112 5.01 16.17 -11.65
CA LEU A 112 4.54 14.94 -12.28
C LEU A 112 5.29 13.69 -11.76
N ASN A 113 6.62 13.74 -11.64
CA ASN A 113 7.43 12.62 -11.16
C ASN A 113 7.10 12.25 -9.71
N GLN A 114 6.90 13.23 -8.86
CA GLN A 114 6.51 13.04 -7.46
C GLN A 114 5.10 12.44 -7.36
N LYS A 115 4.17 12.88 -8.22
CA LYS A 115 2.82 12.30 -8.32
C LYS A 115 2.87 10.83 -8.74
N ILE A 116 3.72 10.48 -9.72
CA ILE A 116 3.95 9.08 -10.13
C ILE A 116 4.48 8.25 -8.95
N ARG A 117 5.43 8.77 -8.16
CA ARG A 117 5.96 8.07 -6.97
C ARG A 117 4.88 7.85 -5.92
N LEU A 118 4.02 8.82 -5.65
CA LEU A 118 2.87 8.69 -4.75
C LEU A 118 1.93 7.56 -5.20
N ILE A 119 1.56 7.54 -6.50
CA ILE A 119 0.69 6.51 -7.05
C ILE A 119 1.36 5.13 -6.95
N LYS A 120 2.66 5.02 -7.25
CA LYS A 120 3.41 3.77 -7.12
C LYS A 120 3.47 3.28 -5.68
N ALA A 121 3.63 4.16 -4.69
CA ALA A 121 3.61 3.79 -3.27
C ALA A 121 2.26 3.15 -2.90
N PHE A 122 1.15 3.77 -3.27
CA PHE A 122 -0.18 3.19 -3.09
C PHE A 122 -0.32 1.83 -3.80
N GLN A 123 0.17 1.72 -5.05
CA GLN A 123 0.11 0.47 -5.82
C GLN A 123 0.95 -0.63 -5.18
N MET A 124 2.18 -0.36 -4.75
CA MET A 124 3.03 -1.33 -4.05
C MET A 124 2.33 -1.91 -2.82
N ARG A 125 1.58 -1.10 -2.10
CA ARG A 125 0.87 -1.55 -0.90
C ARG A 125 -0.44 -2.28 -1.22
N PHE A 126 -1.30 -1.72 -2.05
CA PHE A 126 -2.68 -2.17 -2.21
C PHE A 126 -2.98 -2.89 -3.53
N ARG A 127 -2.06 -2.83 -4.50
CA ARG A 127 -2.15 -3.48 -5.82
C ARG A 127 -0.78 -3.95 -6.31
N PRO A 128 -0.09 -4.81 -5.58
CA PRO A 128 1.31 -5.18 -5.84
C PRO A 128 1.57 -5.87 -7.20
N GLU A 129 0.54 -6.39 -7.84
CA GLU A 129 0.66 -7.07 -9.13
C GLU A 129 0.77 -6.13 -10.35
N LEU A 130 0.56 -4.82 -10.19
CA LEU A 130 0.71 -3.84 -11.28
C LEU A 130 1.09 -2.45 -10.76
N ILE A 131 2.39 -2.12 -10.81
CA ILE A 131 2.96 -0.87 -10.31
C ILE A 131 3.43 -0.03 -11.49
N ASN A 132 2.52 0.68 -12.13
CA ASN A 132 2.80 1.47 -13.34
C ASN A 132 2.78 2.99 -13.10
N GLY A 133 2.38 3.46 -11.90
CA GLY A 133 2.27 4.88 -11.59
C GLY A 133 1.12 5.61 -12.30
N LYS A 134 0.19 4.86 -12.91
CA LYS A 134 -1.01 5.41 -13.55
C LYS A 134 -2.23 5.20 -12.66
N ILE A 135 -3.09 6.20 -12.59
CA ILE A 135 -4.40 6.07 -11.93
C ILE A 135 -5.35 5.41 -12.93
N ASP A 136 -5.98 4.32 -12.54
CA ASP A 136 -7.04 3.63 -13.27
C ASP A 136 -8.25 3.38 -12.35
N LYS A 137 -9.33 2.85 -12.91
CA LYS A 137 -10.57 2.60 -12.16
C LYS A 137 -10.38 1.58 -11.02
N GLU A 138 -9.44 0.64 -11.16
CA GLU A 138 -9.06 -0.29 -10.09
C GLU A 138 -8.45 0.46 -8.90
N CYS A 139 -7.49 1.36 -9.15
CA CYS A 139 -6.88 2.20 -8.10
C CYS A 139 -7.94 3.02 -7.36
N LEU A 140 -8.87 3.64 -8.09
CA LEU A 140 -9.94 4.42 -7.50
C LEU A 140 -10.80 3.57 -6.55
N ILE A 141 -11.33 2.45 -7.02
CA ILE A 141 -12.21 1.57 -6.23
C ILE A 141 -11.48 1.03 -4.98
N ILE A 142 -10.21 0.66 -5.10
CA ILE A 142 -9.41 0.24 -3.95
C ILE A 142 -9.26 1.39 -2.95
N SER A 143 -8.90 2.60 -3.42
CA SER A 143 -8.70 3.75 -2.54
C SER A 143 -9.99 4.17 -1.81
N GLU A 144 -11.12 4.15 -2.49
CA GLU A 144 -12.44 4.40 -1.90
C GLU A 144 -12.80 3.40 -0.81
N LYS A 145 -12.44 2.12 -1.00
CA LYS A 145 -12.68 1.08 0.01
C LYS A 145 -11.78 1.27 1.24
N ILE A 146 -10.49 1.57 1.02
CA ILE A 146 -9.54 1.77 2.12
C ILE A 146 -9.86 3.04 2.92
N CYS A 147 -10.23 4.14 2.27
CA CYS A 147 -10.51 5.40 2.98
C CYS A 147 -11.78 5.38 3.84
N LYS A 148 -12.60 4.31 3.72
CA LYS A 148 -13.80 4.08 4.55
C LYS A 148 -13.52 3.16 5.76
N ILE A 149 -12.35 2.54 5.84
CA ILE A 149 -11.92 1.72 6.97
C ILE A 149 -11.41 2.61 8.10
#